data_07ad5988daa15c6d12e6300fe5b00967
#
_entry.id   07ad5988daa15c6d12e6300fe5b00967
#
_cell.length_a   1.000
_cell.length_b   1.000
_cell.length_c   1.000
_cell.angle_alpha   90.00
_cell.angle_beta   90.00
_cell.angle_gamma   90.00
#
_symmetry.space_group_name_H-M   'P 1'
#
loop_
_entity.id
_entity.type
_entity.pdbx_description
1 polymer ?
#
loop_
_entity_poly.entity_id
_entity_poly.type
_entity_poly.pdbx_seq_one_letter_code
_entity_poly.pdbx_strand_id
1 'polypeptide(L)'
;MNKNFALIGAAGYIAPRHMQAIRDTGNNLLAAMDTSDSVGIIDSYFPEANFFTEFERFDRHIEKLKYDENIRLDYVSICSPNYLHDAHMRFALRSGADAICEKPLVLNPWNIDKLQRVEENTGKKIYNILQLRVHPSIISLREKIISTNRNSKYEVELTYLTSRGNWYNSSWKGNIEKSGGVATNIGIHFFDMLTWLFGKVQSLNVERNEPNTVAGYLEFEKARVKWFLSTDANNLPKEIRAIGQRTYRLVKIDNDEIEFSGGFTDLHTLVYNDILHGNGFGLEDARAAVEIAHRIRTSRV
;
A
#
# COMPACT_ATOMS: atom_id res chain seq x y z
N MET A 1 -27.18 -1.01 -4.34
CA MET A 1 -27.01 0.28 -5.04
C MET A 1 -25.55 0.46 -5.36
N ASN A 2 -25.24 0.89 -6.60
CA ASN A 2 -23.88 1.19 -7.01
C ASN A 2 -23.33 2.35 -6.17
N LYS A 3 -22.06 2.27 -5.80
CA LYS A 3 -21.35 3.31 -5.06
C LYS A 3 -20.68 4.29 -6.01
N ASN A 4 -20.57 5.53 -5.58
CA ASN A 4 -19.91 6.59 -6.33
C ASN A 4 -18.52 6.84 -5.77
N PHE A 5 -17.54 6.77 -6.66
CA PHE A 5 -16.12 6.93 -6.36
C PHE A 5 -15.55 8.21 -6.99
N ALA A 6 -14.54 8.76 -6.35
CA ALA A 6 -13.56 9.65 -6.96
C ALA A 6 -12.17 9.04 -6.80
N LEU A 7 -11.20 9.42 -7.65
CA LEU A 7 -9.85 8.88 -7.66
C LEU A 7 -8.82 10.00 -7.73
N ILE A 8 -7.84 9.98 -6.82
CA ILE A 8 -6.73 10.93 -6.77
C ILE A 8 -5.43 10.18 -7.09
N GLY A 9 -4.67 10.69 -8.06
CA GLY A 9 -3.45 10.06 -8.57
C GLY A 9 -3.71 9.18 -9.81
N ALA A 10 -4.59 9.66 -10.72
CA ALA A 10 -5.11 8.91 -11.86
C ALA A 10 -4.05 8.52 -12.90
N ALA A 11 -2.96 9.29 -13.03
CA ALA A 11 -1.83 9.00 -13.92
C ALA A 11 -0.81 8.03 -13.29
N GLY A 12 -1.01 7.66 -12.02
CA GLY A 12 -0.12 6.74 -11.30
C GLY A 12 -0.15 5.32 -11.87
N TYR A 13 1.00 4.61 -11.79
CA TYR A 13 1.13 3.22 -12.25
C TYR A 13 0.08 2.27 -11.65
N ILE A 14 -0.37 2.52 -10.40
CA ILE A 14 -1.32 1.66 -9.71
C ILE A 14 -2.78 2.03 -9.96
N ALA A 15 -3.06 3.24 -10.44
CA ALA A 15 -4.42 3.74 -10.67
C ALA A 15 -5.29 2.84 -11.56
N PRO A 16 -4.79 2.20 -12.65
CA PRO A 16 -5.58 1.28 -13.45
C PRO A 16 -6.14 0.10 -12.65
N ARG A 17 -5.43 -0.39 -11.62
CA ARG A 17 -5.92 -1.47 -10.75
C ARG A 17 -7.08 -1.03 -9.87
N HIS A 18 -7.07 0.22 -9.41
CA HIS A 18 -8.19 0.81 -8.67
C HIS A 18 -9.40 1.04 -9.58
N MET A 19 -9.18 1.60 -10.78
CA MET A 19 -10.26 1.75 -11.78
C MET A 19 -10.87 0.40 -12.15
N GLN A 20 -10.06 -0.62 -12.37
CA GLN A 20 -10.52 -1.98 -12.61
C GLN A 20 -11.36 -2.49 -11.42
N ALA A 21 -10.88 -2.35 -10.19
CA ALA A 21 -11.58 -2.81 -9.00
C ALA A 21 -12.94 -2.09 -8.82
N ILE A 22 -13.00 -0.77 -9.05
CA ILE A 22 -14.26 0.00 -9.01
C ILE A 22 -15.24 -0.54 -10.05
N ARG A 23 -14.79 -0.76 -11.30
CA ARG A 23 -15.62 -1.28 -12.39
C ARG A 23 -16.09 -2.71 -12.11
N ASP A 24 -15.17 -3.59 -11.74
CA ASP A 24 -15.45 -5.02 -11.59
C ASP A 24 -16.32 -5.31 -10.35
N THR A 25 -16.39 -4.36 -9.40
CA THR A 25 -17.34 -4.38 -8.27
C THR A 25 -18.67 -3.67 -8.59
N GLY A 26 -18.90 -3.25 -9.84
CA GLY A 26 -20.17 -2.68 -10.30
C GLY A 26 -20.43 -1.25 -9.83
N ASN A 27 -19.40 -0.46 -9.60
CA ASN A 27 -19.50 0.90 -9.08
C ASN A 27 -19.13 1.96 -10.12
N ASN A 28 -19.34 3.23 -9.81
CA ASN A 28 -19.14 4.37 -10.71
C ASN A 28 -17.94 5.20 -10.28
N LEU A 29 -17.14 5.68 -11.25
CA LEU A 29 -16.15 6.72 -11.03
C LEU A 29 -16.71 8.05 -11.56
N LEU A 30 -16.98 9.00 -10.67
CA LEU A 30 -17.54 10.31 -11.05
C LEU A 30 -16.47 11.32 -11.46
N ALA A 31 -15.35 11.29 -10.76
CA ALA A 31 -14.27 12.26 -10.96
C ALA A 31 -12.90 11.63 -10.68
N ALA A 32 -11.90 12.09 -11.44
CA ALA A 32 -10.51 11.72 -11.26
C ALA A 32 -9.62 12.96 -11.27
N MET A 33 -8.50 12.91 -10.54
CA MET A 33 -7.54 13.99 -10.42
C MET A 33 -6.11 13.48 -10.51
N ASP A 34 -5.29 14.14 -11.29
CA ASP A 34 -3.82 14.04 -11.28
C ASP A 34 -3.22 15.32 -11.81
N THR A 35 -2.03 15.70 -11.34
CA THR A 35 -1.28 16.86 -11.88
C THR A 35 -0.72 16.60 -13.28
N SER A 36 -0.63 15.35 -13.71
CA SER A 36 -0.32 14.93 -15.08
C SER A 36 -1.60 14.69 -15.86
N ASP A 37 -1.64 15.13 -17.10
CA ASP A 37 -2.73 14.90 -18.06
C ASP A 37 -2.57 13.59 -18.86
N SER A 38 -1.53 12.80 -18.58
CA SER A 38 -1.32 11.48 -19.21
C SER A 38 -2.27 10.43 -18.62
N VAL A 39 -3.56 10.62 -18.76
CA VAL A 39 -4.64 9.84 -18.12
C VAL A 39 -5.59 9.16 -19.11
N GLY A 40 -5.23 9.03 -20.39
CA GLY A 40 -6.07 8.38 -21.41
C GLY A 40 -6.52 6.95 -21.05
N ILE A 41 -5.88 6.33 -20.06
CA ILE A 41 -6.31 5.04 -19.50
C ILE A 41 -7.70 5.09 -18.85
N ILE A 42 -8.17 6.27 -18.42
CA ILE A 42 -9.51 6.46 -17.83
C ILE A 42 -10.58 6.00 -18.82
N ASP A 43 -10.41 6.30 -20.11
CA ASP A 43 -11.36 5.95 -21.17
C ASP A 43 -11.61 4.43 -21.26
N SER A 44 -10.62 3.62 -20.89
CA SER A 44 -10.74 2.15 -20.88
C SER A 44 -11.63 1.62 -19.76
N TYR A 45 -11.91 2.44 -18.74
CA TYR A 45 -12.67 2.03 -17.56
C TYR A 45 -13.92 2.90 -17.34
N PHE A 46 -13.78 4.23 -17.43
CA PHE A 46 -14.82 5.21 -17.09
C PHE A 46 -14.73 6.45 -18.00
N PRO A 47 -15.12 6.34 -19.30
CA PRO A 47 -15.00 7.44 -20.25
C PRO A 47 -15.83 8.69 -19.87
N GLU A 48 -16.85 8.53 -19.03
CA GLU A 48 -17.73 9.62 -18.56
C GLU A 48 -17.22 10.31 -17.28
N ALA A 49 -16.09 9.85 -16.70
CA ALA A 49 -15.55 10.45 -15.48
C ALA A 49 -14.96 11.85 -15.77
N ASN A 50 -15.31 12.83 -14.94
CA ASN A 50 -14.70 14.15 -15.02
C ASN A 50 -13.24 14.10 -14.59
N PHE A 51 -12.34 14.76 -15.34
CA PHE A 51 -10.92 14.79 -15.00
C PHE A 51 -10.43 16.21 -14.71
N PHE A 52 -9.55 16.34 -13.72
CA PHE A 52 -8.99 17.60 -13.23
C PHE A 52 -7.48 17.49 -13.05
N THR A 53 -6.75 18.54 -13.45
CA THR A 53 -5.31 18.67 -13.21
C THR A 53 -5.00 19.48 -11.96
N GLU A 54 -5.94 20.29 -11.48
CA GLU A 54 -5.80 21.09 -10.26
C GLU A 54 -6.69 20.56 -9.16
N PHE A 55 -6.10 20.41 -7.97
CA PHE A 55 -6.82 19.89 -6.79
C PHE A 55 -7.98 20.79 -6.38
N GLU A 56 -7.81 22.11 -6.48
CA GLU A 56 -8.83 23.09 -6.12
C GLU A 56 -10.08 23.01 -7.01
N ARG A 57 -9.90 22.71 -8.29
CA ARG A 57 -11.01 22.49 -9.21
C ARG A 57 -11.71 21.17 -8.97
N PHE A 58 -10.94 20.13 -8.64
CA PHE A 58 -11.47 18.83 -8.26
C PHE A 58 -12.29 18.94 -6.95
N ASP A 59 -11.75 19.59 -5.92
CA ASP A 59 -12.44 19.82 -4.64
C ASP A 59 -13.78 20.55 -4.84
N ARG A 60 -13.75 21.66 -5.59
CA ARG A 60 -14.97 22.40 -5.93
C ARG A 60 -15.99 21.55 -6.69
N HIS A 61 -15.54 20.69 -7.59
CA HIS A 61 -16.45 19.81 -8.33
C HIS A 61 -17.11 18.79 -7.39
N ILE A 62 -16.37 18.20 -6.44
CA ILE A 62 -16.95 17.30 -5.44
C ILE A 62 -17.97 18.01 -4.57
N GLU A 63 -17.72 19.27 -4.16
CA GLU A 63 -18.72 20.08 -3.45
C GLU A 63 -19.96 20.34 -4.28
N LYS A 64 -19.80 20.68 -5.57
CA LYS A 64 -20.92 20.90 -6.50
C LYS A 64 -21.78 19.66 -6.63
N LEU A 65 -21.20 18.47 -6.82
CA LEU A 65 -21.95 17.20 -6.86
C LEU A 65 -22.83 17.05 -5.63
N LYS A 66 -22.27 17.34 -4.46
CA LYS A 66 -22.96 17.18 -3.17
C LYS A 66 -24.10 18.19 -2.97
N TYR A 67 -23.85 19.49 -3.22
CA TYR A 67 -24.77 20.55 -2.82
C TYR A 67 -25.72 20.97 -3.94
N ASP A 68 -25.26 20.98 -5.19
CA ASP A 68 -26.06 21.45 -6.34
C ASP A 68 -26.79 20.30 -7.04
N GLU A 69 -26.16 19.12 -7.12
CA GLU A 69 -26.69 17.99 -7.87
C GLU A 69 -27.24 16.88 -6.96
N ASN A 70 -27.08 17.02 -5.64
CA ASN A 70 -27.49 16.04 -4.62
C ASN A 70 -26.93 14.62 -4.88
N ILE A 71 -25.73 14.56 -5.47
CA ILE A 71 -25.02 13.32 -5.74
C ILE A 71 -24.04 13.05 -4.60
N ARG A 72 -24.25 11.94 -3.90
CA ARG A 72 -23.37 11.53 -2.82
C ARG A 72 -22.13 10.85 -3.36
N LEU A 73 -20.95 11.29 -2.91
CA LEU A 73 -19.71 10.56 -3.03
C LEU A 73 -19.60 9.57 -1.86
N ASP A 74 -19.39 8.28 -2.17
CA ASP A 74 -19.28 7.24 -1.15
C ASP A 74 -17.81 6.99 -0.77
N TYR A 75 -16.90 6.96 -1.76
CA TYR A 75 -15.47 6.64 -1.57
C TYR A 75 -14.56 7.55 -2.37
N VAL A 76 -13.37 7.81 -1.82
CA VAL A 76 -12.24 8.37 -2.55
C VAL A 76 -11.09 7.36 -2.56
N SER A 77 -10.71 6.90 -3.75
CA SER A 77 -9.52 6.07 -3.96
C SER A 77 -8.28 6.95 -4.09
N ILE A 78 -7.23 6.66 -3.31
CA ILE A 78 -6.04 7.50 -3.19
C ILE A 78 -4.83 6.70 -3.67
N CYS A 79 -4.32 7.10 -4.85
CA CYS A 79 -3.17 6.51 -5.56
C CYS A 79 -2.02 7.52 -5.74
N SER A 80 -2.11 8.65 -5.06
CA SER A 80 -1.14 9.75 -5.13
C SER A 80 0.23 9.37 -4.53
N PRO A 81 1.26 10.21 -4.66
CA PRO A 81 2.53 10.01 -3.98
C PRO A 81 2.37 9.89 -2.45
N ASN A 82 3.17 9.01 -1.83
CA ASN A 82 3.05 8.61 -0.42
C ASN A 82 2.89 9.78 0.57
N TYR A 83 3.64 10.88 0.37
CA TYR A 83 3.61 12.05 1.28
C TYR A 83 2.30 12.84 1.22
N LEU A 84 1.46 12.61 0.20
CA LEU A 84 0.17 13.27 0.04
C LEU A 84 -1.01 12.46 0.61
N HIS A 85 -0.79 11.20 0.97
CA HIS A 85 -1.85 10.30 1.43
C HIS A 85 -2.62 10.88 2.61
N ASP A 86 -1.92 11.40 3.65
CA ASP A 86 -2.56 11.99 4.83
C ASP A 86 -3.52 13.14 4.46
N ALA A 87 -3.08 14.05 3.60
CA ALA A 87 -3.89 15.19 3.18
C ALA A 87 -5.13 14.75 2.37
N HIS A 88 -4.94 13.79 1.47
CA HIS A 88 -6.03 13.29 0.63
C HIS A 88 -7.04 12.43 1.40
N MET A 89 -6.61 11.66 2.39
CA MET A 89 -7.52 10.96 3.30
C MET A 89 -8.37 11.95 4.11
N ARG A 90 -7.76 13.01 4.64
CA ARG A 90 -8.50 14.09 5.34
C ARG A 90 -9.51 14.78 4.43
N PHE A 91 -9.14 15.02 3.17
CA PHE A 91 -10.06 15.55 2.17
C PHE A 91 -11.26 14.62 1.98
N ALA A 92 -11.02 13.33 1.74
CA ALA A 92 -12.09 12.34 1.54
C ALA A 92 -13.11 12.34 2.70
N LEU A 93 -12.62 12.25 3.94
CA LEU A 93 -13.50 12.18 5.11
C LEU A 93 -14.30 13.48 5.29
N ARG A 94 -13.68 14.65 5.10
CA ARG A 94 -14.38 15.96 5.20
C ARG A 94 -15.40 16.16 4.09
N SER A 95 -15.16 15.60 2.90
CA SER A 95 -16.13 15.61 1.80
C SER A 95 -17.34 14.70 2.05
N GLY A 96 -17.29 13.89 3.13
CA GLY A 96 -18.35 12.95 3.50
C GLY A 96 -18.23 11.58 2.86
N ALA A 97 -17.06 11.24 2.31
CA ALA A 97 -16.72 9.94 1.72
C ALA A 97 -15.78 9.16 2.62
N ASP A 98 -15.80 7.83 2.51
CA ASP A 98 -14.76 6.97 3.04
C ASP A 98 -13.52 7.02 2.13
N ALA A 99 -12.33 6.78 2.70
CA ALA A 99 -11.08 6.77 1.94
C ALA A 99 -10.59 5.33 1.72
N ILE A 100 -10.15 5.03 0.49
CA ILE A 100 -9.41 3.80 0.17
C ILE A 100 -8.01 4.22 -0.28
N CYS A 101 -7.01 3.99 0.57
CA CYS A 101 -5.67 4.52 0.38
C CYS A 101 -4.68 3.41 0.03
N GLU A 102 -3.85 3.68 -1.00
CA GLU A 102 -2.68 2.85 -1.30
C GLU A 102 -1.69 2.82 -0.12
N LYS A 103 -0.89 1.78 -0.13
CA LYS A 103 0.22 1.66 0.82
C LYS A 103 1.43 2.51 0.36
N PRO A 104 2.24 3.01 1.28
CA PRO A 104 2.03 3.04 2.74
C PRO A 104 0.83 3.92 3.08
N LEU A 105 0.12 3.58 4.14
CA LEU A 105 -1.00 4.44 4.58
C LEU A 105 -0.53 5.88 4.85
N VAL A 106 0.54 6.00 5.64
CA VAL A 106 1.24 7.26 5.94
C VAL A 106 2.74 7.00 6.09
N LEU A 107 3.54 8.08 6.09
CA LEU A 107 5.00 7.98 6.30
C LEU A 107 5.39 7.93 7.78
N ASN A 108 4.58 8.48 8.67
CA ASN A 108 4.89 8.61 10.09
C ASN A 108 3.76 8.05 10.95
N PRO A 109 4.06 7.22 11.97
CA PRO A 109 3.04 6.53 12.75
C PRO A 109 2.11 7.48 13.52
N TRP A 110 2.58 8.64 14.00
CA TRP A 110 1.73 9.63 14.70
C TRP A 110 0.63 10.25 13.83
N ASN A 111 0.74 10.13 12.48
CA ASN A 111 -0.32 10.57 11.59
C ASN A 111 -1.54 9.65 11.69
N ILE A 112 -1.36 8.38 12.04
CA ILE A 112 -2.46 7.43 12.27
C ILE A 112 -3.35 7.94 13.40
N ASP A 113 -2.77 8.35 14.53
CA ASP A 113 -3.53 8.89 15.67
C ASP A 113 -4.32 10.16 15.30
N LYS A 114 -3.74 10.99 14.41
CA LYS A 114 -4.43 12.19 13.92
C LYS A 114 -5.56 11.85 12.94
N LEU A 115 -5.39 10.86 12.10
CA LEU A 115 -6.42 10.39 11.18
C LEU A 115 -7.56 9.70 11.92
N GLN A 116 -7.28 8.96 12.98
CA GLN A 116 -8.30 8.36 13.84
C GLN A 116 -9.25 9.41 14.41
N ARG A 117 -8.71 10.55 14.87
CA ARG A 117 -9.56 11.67 15.32
C ARG A 117 -10.42 12.26 14.20
N VAL A 118 -9.94 12.23 12.95
CA VAL A 118 -10.76 12.68 11.81
C VAL A 118 -11.87 11.67 11.52
N GLU A 119 -11.60 10.36 11.61
CA GLU A 119 -12.66 9.33 11.53
C GLU A 119 -13.74 9.54 12.59
N GLU A 120 -13.32 9.74 13.84
CA GLU A 120 -14.23 9.97 14.97
C GLU A 120 -15.12 11.21 14.76
N ASN A 121 -14.54 12.31 14.26
CA ASN A 121 -15.26 13.57 14.04
C ASN A 121 -16.21 13.52 12.83
N THR A 122 -15.88 12.73 11.79
CA THR A 122 -16.65 12.71 10.55
C THR A 122 -17.60 11.53 10.46
N GLY A 123 -17.40 10.50 11.28
CA GLY A 123 -18.11 9.22 11.18
C GLY A 123 -17.75 8.43 9.92
N LYS A 124 -16.68 8.81 9.22
CA LYS A 124 -16.18 8.17 8.00
C LYS A 124 -14.99 7.28 8.30
N LYS A 125 -14.67 6.36 7.37
CA LYS A 125 -13.63 5.35 7.54
C LYS A 125 -12.50 5.51 6.54
N ILE A 126 -11.31 5.11 6.98
CA ILE A 126 -10.11 4.98 6.13
C ILE A 126 -9.78 3.50 6.02
N TYR A 127 -9.64 3.04 4.79
CA TYR A 127 -9.19 1.68 4.47
C TYR A 127 -7.85 1.73 3.77
N ASN A 128 -6.98 0.78 4.07
CA ASN A 128 -5.67 0.66 3.45
C ASN A 128 -5.60 -0.58 2.54
N ILE A 129 -4.94 -0.46 1.41
CA ILE A 129 -4.70 -1.58 0.48
C ILE A 129 -3.59 -2.47 1.04
N LEU A 130 -3.96 -3.46 1.84
CA LEU A 130 -3.06 -4.49 2.39
C LEU A 130 -3.21 -5.80 1.59
N GLN A 131 -2.87 -5.72 0.31
CA GLN A 131 -3.19 -6.75 -0.68
C GLN A 131 -2.62 -8.15 -0.37
N LEU A 132 -1.50 -8.27 0.37
CA LEU A 132 -0.95 -9.58 0.72
C LEU A 132 -1.83 -10.34 1.72
N ARG A 133 -2.63 -9.63 2.52
CA ARG A 133 -3.56 -10.26 3.48
C ARG A 133 -4.73 -10.99 2.81
N VAL A 134 -5.05 -10.63 1.56
CA VAL A 134 -6.10 -11.28 0.77
C VAL A 134 -5.52 -12.27 -0.27
N HIS A 135 -4.20 -12.45 -0.30
CA HIS A 135 -3.57 -13.40 -1.22
C HIS A 135 -3.79 -14.84 -0.73
N PRO A 136 -4.34 -15.76 -1.56
CA PRO A 136 -4.71 -17.10 -1.12
C PRO A 136 -3.58 -17.89 -0.45
N SER A 137 -2.37 -17.86 -1.03
CA SER A 137 -1.21 -18.56 -0.44
C SER A 137 -0.82 -17.99 0.94
N ILE A 138 -0.98 -16.69 1.14
CA ILE A 138 -0.66 -16.04 2.43
C ILE A 138 -1.74 -16.34 3.47
N ILE A 139 -3.02 -16.40 3.06
CA ILE A 139 -4.12 -16.84 3.93
C ILE A 139 -3.88 -18.28 4.40
N SER A 140 -3.62 -19.22 3.47
CA SER A 140 -3.35 -20.62 3.81
C SER A 140 -2.12 -20.77 4.72
N LEU A 141 -1.08 -19.98 4.46
CA LEU A 141 0.11 -19.96 5.30
C LEU A 141 -0.21 -19.49 6.74
N ARG A 142 -1.03 -18.46 6.87
CA ARG A 142 -1.48 -17.96 8.17
C ARG A 142 -2.27 -19.00 8.94
N GLU A 143 -3.20 -19.68 8.29
CA GLU A 143 -3.98 -20.77 8.90
C GLU A 143 -3.07 -21.88 9.39
N LYS A 144 -2.07 -22.30 8.62
CA LYS A 144 -1.05 -23.27 9.01
C LYS A 144 -0.28 -22.82 10.25
N ILE A 145 0.19 -21.55 10.28
CA ILE A 145 0.94 -20.99 11.40
C ILE A 145 0.09 -20.92 12.68
N ILE A 146 -1.20 -20.56 12.57
CA ILE A 146 -2.11 -20.44 13.70
C ILE A 146 -2.45 -21.83 14.27
N SER A 147 -2.71 -22.81 13.41
CA SER A 147 -3.09 -24.15 13.80
C SER A 147 -1.93 -25.00 14.33
N THR A 148 -0.68 -24.61 14.02
CA THR A 148 0.50 -25.34 14.46
C THR A 148 0.83 -24.99 15.91
N ASN A 149 0.75 -25.98 16.81
CA ASN A 149 1.23 -25.84 18.18
C ASN A 149 2.76 -26.01 18.20
N ARG A 150 3.49 -24.91 18.25
CA ARG A 150 4.96 -24.90 18.19
C ARG A 150 5.53 -24.06 19.33
N ASN A 151 6.50 -24.64 20.04
CA ASN A 151 7.18 -23.96 21.16
C ASN A 151 8.39 -23.12 20.72
N SER A 152 8.95 -23.37 19.52
CA SER A 152 10.07 -22.60 18.97
C SER A 152 9.57 -21.58 17.95
N LYS A 153 10.28 -20.46 17.82
CA LYS A 153 10.01 -19.48 16.76
C LYS A 153 10.36 -20.06 15.38
N TYR A 154 9.66 -19.57 14.36
CA TYR A 154 10.00 -19.79 12.96
C TYR A 154 11.26 -18.99 12.60
N GLU A 155 12.18 -19.58 11.85
CA GLU A 155 13.31 -18.87 11.25
C GLU A 155 12.89 -18.44 9.83
N VAL A 156 12.92 -17.15 9.57
CA VAL A 156 12.42 -16.58 8.33
C VAL A 156 13.53 -15.79 7.63
N GLU A 157 13.67 -16.02 6.33
CA GLU A 157 14.52 -15.21 5.47
C GLU A 157 13.66 -14.50 4.43
N LEU A 158 13.76 -13.17 4.37
CA LEU A 158 13.08 -12.32 3.41
C LEU A 158 14.10 -11.56 2.58
N THR A 159 14.14 -11.81 1.29
CA THR A 159 14.90 -11.01 0.32
C THR A 159 13.96 -10.46 -0.74
N TYR A 160 13.95 -9.14 -0.90
CA TYR A 160 13.23 -8.49 -1.99
C TYR A 160 14.10 -7.46 -2.69
N LEU A 161 14.43 -7.77 -3.93
CA LEU A 161 15.24 -6.94 -4.81
C LEU A 161 14.37 -6.50 -5.99
N THR A 162 14.31 -5.21 -6.24
CA THR A 162 13.56 -4.67 -7.38
C THR A 162 14.33 -3.51 -7.97
N SER A 163 15.21 -3.83 -8.95
CA SER A 163 16.08 -2.81 -9.54
C SER A 163 15.28 -1.71 -10.23
N ARG A 164 15.72 -0.49 -10.02
CA ARG A 164 15.11 0.71 -10.57
C ARG A 164 16.08 1.45 -11.47
N GLY A 165 15.56 2.04 -12.53
CA GLY A 165 16.36 2.90 -13.42
C GLY A 165 16.54 4.31 -12.82
N ASN A 166 17.32 5.14 -13.51
CA ASN A 166 17.64 6.51 -13.07
C ASN A 166 16.39 7.37 -12.81
N TRP A 167 15.30 7.13 -13.54
CA TRP A 167 14.02 7.81 -13.35
C TRP A 167 13.49 7.71 -11.92
N TYR A 168 13.77 6.60 -11.23
CA TYR A 168 13.31 6.39 -9.86
C TYR A 168 13.91 7.44 -8.92
N ASN A 169 15.21 7.66 -9.01
CA ASN A 169 15.93 8.63 -8.19
C ASN A 169 15.58 10.08 -8.54
N SER A 170 15.21 10.36 -9.80
CA SER A 170 14.78 11.69 -10.27
C SER A 170 13.31 11.99 -9.95
N SER A 171 12.52 10.97 -9.57
CA SER A 171 11.13 11.11 -9.18
C SER A 171 10.96 11.33 -7.67
N TRP A 172 9.73 11.57 -7.21
CA TRP A 172 9.41 11.63 -5.80
C TRP A 172 9.78 10.36 -5.02
N LYS A 173 9.91 9.21 -5.73
CA LYS A 173 10.27 7.92 -5.13
C LYS A 173 11.71 7.88 -4.61
N GLY A 174 12.64 8.61 -5.24
CA GLY A 174 14.02 8.76 -4.79
C GLY A 174 14.21 9.74 -3.65
N ASN A 175 13.21 10.57 -3.37
CA ASN A 175 13.24 11.51 -2.26
C ASN A 175 12.70 10.85 -0.99
N ILE A 176 13.53 10.69 0.05
CA ILE A 176 13.19 9.98 1.28
C ILE A 176 12.04 10.66 2.06
N GLU A 177 11.96 11.99 2.02
CA GLU A 177 10.89 12.74 2.69
C GLU A 177 9.54 12.55 2.01
N LYS A 178 9.54 12.23 0.72
CA LYS A 178 8.33 12.01 -0.06
C LYS A 178 7.91 10.55 -0.15
N SER A 179 8.86 9.64 -0.26
CA SER A 179 8.61 8.22 -0.43
C SER A 179 8.67 7.41 0.87
N GLY A 180 9.41 7.89 1.86
CA GLY A 180 9.78 7.15 3.06
C GLY A 180 10.95 6.19 2.86
N GLY A 181 11.66 6.24 1.70
CA GLY A 181 12.79 5.39 1.40
C GLY A 181 12.43 3.94 1.08
N VAL A 182 13.45 3.08 0.98
CA VAL A 182 13.31 1.66 0.58
C VAL A 182 12.39 0.90 1.52
N ALA A 183 12.57 1.03 2.84
CA ALA A 183 11.77 0.31 3.82
C ALA A 183 10.27 0.60 3.68
N THR A 184 9.91 1.86 3.47
CA THR A 184 8.51 2.29 3.33
C THR A 184 7.95 1.99 1.95
N ASN A 185 8.69 2.35 0.89
CA ASN A 185 8.14 2.31 -0.47
C ASN A 185 8.00 0.88 -1.02
N ILE A 186 8.96 0.00 -0.73
CA ILE A 186 8.95 -1.38 -1.20
C ILE A 186 8.85 -2.42 -0.07
N GLY A 187 9.31 -2.11 1.14
CA GLY A 187 9.31 -3.04 2.27
C GLY A 187 7.99 -3.18 2.98
N ILE A 188 7.16 -2.13 2.99
CA ILE A 188 5.94 -2.06 3.81
C ILE A 188 4.99 -3.25 3.63
N HIS A 189 4.85 -3.77 2.41
CA HIS A 189 4.03 -4.96 2.13
C HIS A 189 4.48 -6.20 2.91
N PHE A 190 5.80 -6.39 2.99
CA PHE A 190 6.36 -7.54 3.67
C PHE A 190 6.32 -7.38 5.18
N PHE A 191 6.57 -6.17 5.68
CA PHE A 191 6.44 -5.89 7.12
C PHE A 191 5.00 -6.07 7.59
N ASP A 192 4.02 -5.66 6.79
CA ASP A 192 2.62 -5.92 7.06
C ASP A 192 2.30 -7.42 7.07
N MET A 193 2.71 -8.14 6.02
CA MET A 193 2.55 -9.59 5.93
C MET A 193 3.18 -10.32 7.11
N LEU A 194 4.42 -9.99 7.46
CA LEU A 194 5.13 -10.62 8.57
C LEU A 194 4.44 -10.37 9.91
N THR A 195 3.98 -9.15 10.16
CA THR A 195 3.22 -8.80 11.36
C THR A 195 1.92 -9.61 11.44
N TRP A 196 1.21 -9.72 10.31
CA TRP A 196 -0.06 -10.44 10.23
C TRP A 196 0.09 -11.96 10.41
N LEU A 197 1.23 -12.53 9.97
CA LEU A 197 1.55 -13.94 10.13
C LEU A 197 2.07 -14.29 11.52
N PHE A 198 2.98 -13.48 12.07
CA PHE A 198 3.80 -13.86 13.22
C PHE A 198 3.55 -13.04 14.49
N GLY A 199 2.60 -12.10 14.46
CA GLY A 199 2.21 -11.31 15.62
C GLY A 199 3.07 -10.06 15.82
N LYS A 200 3.11 -9.58 17.07
CA LYS A 200 3.76 -8.30 17.41
C LYS A 200 5.28 -8.37 17.29
N VAL A 201 5.88 -7.25 16.87
CA VAL A 201 7.33 -7.06 16.87
C VAL A 201 7.83 -6.91 18.31
N GLN A 202 8.81 -7.71 18.67
CA GLN A 202 9.51 -7.67 19.98
C GLN A 202 10.80 -6.86 19.90
N SER A 203 11.58 -7.06 18.83
CA SER A 203 12.79 -6.28 18.59
C SER A 203 13.04 -6.02 17.11
N LEU A 204 13.77 -4.94 16.80
CA LEU A 204 14.25 -4.59 15.48
C LEU A 204 15.71 -4.19 15.60
N ASN A 205 16.57 -4.85 14.82
CA ASN A 205 17.97 -4.48 14.61
C ASN A 205 18.16 -4.13 13.13
N VAL A 206 18.67 -2.93 12.85
CA VAL A 206 19.01 -2.49 11.49
C VAL A 206 20.52 -2.59 11.32
N GLU A 207 20.99 -3.34 10.34
CA GLU A 207 22.41 -3.54 10.04
C GLU A 207 22.88 -2.67 8.87
N ARG A 208 21.95 -2.30 7.99
CA ARG A 208 22.22 -1.47 6.83
C ARG A 208 21.06 -0.54 6.56
N ASN A 209 21.32 0.76 6.44
CA ASN A 209 20.34 1.78 6.13
C ASN A 209 20.93 2.78 5.11
N GLU A 210 20.97 2.36 3.84
CA GLU A 210 21.50 3.13 2.74
C GLU A 210 20.35 3.58 1.81
N PRO A 211 20.56 4.59 0.95
CA PRO A 211 19.52 5.12 0.06
C PRO A 211 18.81 4.07 -0.79
N ASN A 212 19.55 3.05 -1.25
CA ASN A 212 19.03 2.00 -2.14
C ASN A 212 18.96 0.62 -1.49
N THR A 213 19.43 0.46 -0.24
CA THR A 213 19.51 -0.87 0.40
C THR A 213 19.33 -0.75 1.90
N VAL A 214 18.43 -1.57 2.42
CA VAL A 214 18.23 -1.71 3.87
C VAL A 214 18.21 -3.18 4.25
N ALA A 215 18.78 -3.52 5.41
CA ALA A 215 18.85 -4.89 5.89
C ALA A 215 18.89 -4.95 7.42
N GLY A 216 18.54 -6.11 7.97
CA GLY A 216 18.59 -6.33 9.41
C GLY A 216 17.79 -7.53 9.87
N TYR A 217 17.41 -7.49 11.13
CA TYR A 217 16.64 -8.54 11.80
C TYR A 217 15.40 -7.96 12.47
N LEU A 218 14.32 -8.73 12.44
CA LEU A 218 13.10 -8.50 13.19
C LEU A 218 12.79 -9.73 14.04
N GLU A 219 12.48 -9.53 15.28
CA GLU A 219 11.95 -10.58 16.14
C GLU A 219 10.47 -10.32 16.40
N PHE A 220 9.65 -11.28 16.04
CA PHE A 220 8.21 -11.31 16.29
C PHE A 220 7.88 -12.27 17.44
N GLU A 221 6.62 -12.29 17.88
CA GLU A 221 6.16 -13.27 18.87
C GLU A 221 6.44 -14.70 18.42
N LYS A 222 6.20 -15.01 17.13
CA LYS A 222 6.29 -16.38 16.58
C LYS A 222 7.47 -16.58 15.61
N ALA A 223 8.24 -15.56 15.25
CA ALA A 223 9.31 -15.69 14.25
C ALA A 223 10.54 -14.80 14.53
N ARG A 224 11.68 -15.25 14.02
CA ARG A 224 12.87 -14.42 13.80
C ARG A 224 13.08 -14.26 12.30
N VAL A 225 13.20 -13.02 11.86
CA VAL A 225 13.24 -12.69 10.43
C VAL A 225 14.54 -11.98 10.10
N LYS A 226 15.36 -12.58 9.26
CA LYS A 226 16.44 -11.88 8.56
C LYS A 226 15.87 -11.28 7.29
N TRP A 227 16.02 -9.98 7.09
CA TRP A 227 15.45 -9.29 5.93
C TRP A 227 16.49 -8.47 5.18
N PHE A 228 16.36 -8.46 3.84
CA PHE A 228 17.19 -7.69 2.92
C PHE A 228 16.34 -7.11 1.79
N LEU A 229 16.34 -5.78 1.63
CA LEU A 229 15.56 -5.07 0.63
C LEU A 229 16.48 -4.14 -0.17
N SER A 230 16.38 -4.17 -1.51
CA SER A 230 17.18 -3.26 -2.33
C SER A 230 16.53 -2.87 -3.65
N THR A 231 16.82 -1.64 -4.09
CA THR A 231 16.52 -1.14 -5.43
C THR A 231 17.76 -1.13 -6.35
N ASP A 232 18.93 -1.50 -5.84
CA ASP A 232 20.18 -1.57 -6.60
C ASP A 232 20.27 -2.85 -7.43
N ALA A 233 20.46 -2.71 -8.74
CA ALA A 233 20.63 -3.82 -9.67
C ALA A 233 21.85 -4.70 -9.35
N ASN A 234 22.89 -4.14 -8.71
CA ASN A 234 24.07 -4.90 -8.35
C ASN A 234 23.84 -5.97 -7.30
N ASN A 235 22.78 -5.82 -6.51
CA ASN A 235 22.39 -6.79 -5.49
C ASN A 235 21.58 -7.97 -6.06
N LEU A 236 21.11 -7.89 -7.32
CA LEU A 236 20.43 -9.01 -7.96
C LEU A 236 21.37 -10.20 -8.18
N PRO A 237 20.93 -11.45 -7.95
CA PRO A 237 21.69 -12.64 -8.33
C PRO A 237 22.11 -12.60 -9.80
N LYS A 238 23.29 -13.13 -10.09
CA LYS A 238 23.86 -13.11 -11.45
C LYS A 238 22.95 -13.79 -12.47
N GLU A 239 22.33 -14.88 -12.08
CA GLU A 239 21.42 -15.70 -12.88
C GLU A 239 20.16 -14.89 -13.25
N ILE A 240 19.59 -14.15 -12.29
CA ILE A 240 18.42 -13.28 -12.49
C ILE A 240 18.73 -12.12 -13.43
N ARG A 241 19.93 -11.53 -13.29
CA ARG A 241 20.39 -10.47 -14.20
C ARG A 241 20.64 -11.00 -15.61
N ALA A 242 21.19 -12.20 -15.75
CA ALA A 242 21.52 -12.81 -17.04
C ALA A 242 20.28 -13.04 -17.92
N ILE A 243 19.12 -13.31 -17.32
CA ILE A 243 17.84 -13.46 -18.03
C ILE A 243 17.03 -12.15 -18.15
N GLY A 244 17.65 -11.01 -17.80
CA GLY A 244 17.04 -9.69 -17.93
C GLY A 244 15.96 -9.36 -16.90
N GLN A 245 15.77 -10.19 -15.88
CA GLN A 245 14.82 -9.91 -14.80
C GLN A 245 15.34 -8.80 -13.88
N ARG A 246 14.42 -7.95 -13.45
CA ARG A 246 14.71 -6.79 -12.58
C ARG A 246 14.20 -6.96 -11.15
N THR A 247 13.53 -8.06 -10.87
CA THR A 247 12.95 -8.34 -9.56
C THR A 247 13.31 -9.74 -9.12
N TYR A 248 13.74 -9.88 -7.88
CA TYR A 248 13.96 -11.13 -7.20
C TYR A 248 13.27 -11.09 -5.84
N ARG A 249 12.48 -12.11 -5.54
CA ARG A 249 11.77 -12.25 -4.28
C ARG A 249 12.04 -13.64 -3.73
N LEU A 250 12.42 -13.69 -2.47
CA LEU A 250 12.61 -14.91 -1.72
C LEU A 250 11.99 -14.75 -0.35
N VAL A 251 11.10 -15.62 0.02
CA VAL A 251 10.63 -15.79 1.40
C VAL A 251 10.82 -17.26 1.76
N LYS A 252 11.67 -17.54 2.76
CA LYS A 252 11.83 -18.87 3.33
C LYS A 252 11.33 -18.88 4.76
N ILE A 253 10.62 -19.91 5.14
CA ILE A 253 10.18 -20.18 6.51
C ILE A 253 10.75 -21.52 6.91
N ASP A 254 11.64 -21.53 7.88
CA ASP A 254 12.52 -22.65 8.20
C ASP A 254 13.31 -23.08 6.93
N ASN A 255 13.02 -24.24 6.35
CA ASN A 255 13.67 -24.70 5.13
C ASN A 255 12.76 -24.61 3.89
N ASP A 256 11.51 -24.20 4.05
CA ASP A 256 10.53 -24.17 2.97
C ASP A 256 10.52 -22.79 2.28
N GLU A 257 10.70 -22.75 0.98
CA GLU A 257 10.52 -21.56 0.16
C GLU A 257 9.03 -21.34 -0.09
N ILE A 258 8.56 -20.14 0.19
CA ILE A 258 7.15 -19.78 0.00
C ILE A 258 7.00 -19.08 -1.35
N GLU A 259 6.37 -19.77 -2.30
CA GLU A 259 6.08 -19.22 -3.62
C GLU A 259 4.74 -18.47 -3.61
N PHE A 260 4.78 -17.17 -3.92
CA PHE A 260 3.59 -16.33 -4.07
C PHE A 260 3.77 -15.24 -5.15
N SER A 261 4.59 -15.55 -6.17
CA SER A 261 4.82 -14.62 -7.30
C SER A 261 3.63 -14.52 -8.24
N GLY A 262 2.75 -15.53 -8.26
CA GLY A 262 1.48 -15.53 -8.99
C GLY A 262 0.32 -14.92 -8.19
N GLY A 263 -0.84 -14.71 -8.81
CA GLY A 263 -2.08 -14.34 -8.11
C GLY A 263 -2.23 -12.87 -7.72
N PHE A 264 -1.38 -11.98 -8.25
CA PHE A 264 -1.45 -10.55 -7.92
C PHE A 264 -2.45 -9.74 -8.76
N THR A 265 -3.10 -10.35 -9.75
CA THR A 265 -3.88 -9.60 -10.75
C THR A 265 -5.13 -8.99 -10.14
N ASP A 266 -5.84 -9.73 -9.29
CA ASP A 266 -7.16 -9.36 -8.79
C ASP A 266 -7.21 -8.96 -7.31
N LEU A 267 -6.04 -8.82 -6.66
CA LEU A 267 -5.98 -8.54 -5.21
C LEU A 267 -6.64 -7.21 -4.84
N HIS A 268 -6.56 -6.19 -5.70
CA HIS A 268 -7.27 -4.92 -5.47
C HIS A 268 -8.78 -5.13 -5.48
N THR A 269 -9.30 -5.87 -6.46
CA THR A 269 -10.74 -6.19 -6.55
C THR A 269 -11.22 -6.96 -5.31
N LEU A 270 -10.43 -7.91 -4.80
CA LEU A 270 -10.75 -8.62 -3.55
C LEU A 270 -10.79 -7.66 -2.35
N VAL A 271 -9.79 -6.76 -2.20
CA VAL A 271 -9.79 -5.76 -1.12
C VAL A 271 -10.99 -4.82 -1.24
N TYR A 272 -11.35 -4.38 -2.44
CA TYR A 272 -12.54 -3.54 -2.66
C TYR A 272 -13.83 -4.27 -2.29
N ASN A 273 -13.96 -5.54 -2.66
CA ASN A 273 -15.10 -6.36 -2.24
C ASN A 273 -15.21 -6.44 -0.71
N ASP A 274 -14.11 -6.70 -0.02
CA ASP A 274 -14.10 -6.74 1.44
C ASP A 274 -14.52 -5.39 2.05
N ILE A 275 -14.00 -4.27 1.54
CA ILE A 275 -14.37 -2.92 1.98
C ILE A 275 -15.87 -2.67 1.78
N LEU A 276 -16.39 -2.99 0.61
CA LEU A 276 -17.82 -2.79 0.27
C LEU A 276 -18.77 -3.63 1.14
N HIS A 277 -18.26 -4.75 1.69
CA HIS A 277 -18.98 -5.60 2.65
C HIS A 277 -18.68 -5.27 4.12
N GLY A 278 -17.90 -4.19 4.39
CA GLY A 278 -17.60 -3.73 5.74
C GLY A 278 -16.42 -4.45 6.43
N ASN A 279 -15.61 -5.22 5.67
CA ASN A 279 -14.50 -6.04 6.18
C ASN A 279 -13.11 -5.52 5.77
N GLY A 280 -12.98 -4.27 5.33
CA GLY A 280 -11.71 -3.70 4.91
C GLY A 280 -10.72 -3.46 6.05
N PHE A 281 -9.43 -3.38 5.73
CA PHE A 281 -8.35 -3.11 6.69
C PHE A 281 -8.28 -1.62 7.01
N GLY A 282 -8.38 -1.27 8.30
CA GLY A 282 -8.40 0.11 8.77
C GLY A 282 -7.05 0.66 9.20
N LEU A 283 -7.08 1.80 9.90
CA LEU A 283 -5.90 2.51 10.38
C LEU A 283 -4.98 1.63 11.25
N GLU A 284 -5.57 0.91 12.21
CA GLU A 284 -4.82 0.09 13.15
C GLU A 284 -4.16 -1.13 12.49
N ASP A 285 -4.76 -1.66 11.43
CA ASP A 285 -4.16 -2.74 10.65
C ASP A 285 -2.83 -2.35 10.01
N ALA A 286 -2.69 -1.10 9.58
CA ALA A 286 -1.47 -0.58 8.95
C ALA A 286 -0.40 -0.15 9.96
N ARG A 287 -0.77 0.12 11.23
CA ARG A 287 0.09 0.75 12.25
C ARG A 287 1.44 0.07 12.40
N ALA A 288 1.44 -1.23 12.65
CA ALA A 288 2.67 -1.95 12.95
C ALA A 288 3.68 -1.91 11.78
N ALA A 289 3.22 -2.06 10.54
CA ALA A 289 4.07 -1.96 9.36
C ALA A 289 4.64 -0.55 9.16
N VAL A 290 3.84 0.50 9.42
CA VAL A 290 4.28 1.90 9.38
C VAL A 290 5.33 2.17 10.45
N GLU A 291 5.15 1.67 11.67
CA GLU A 291 6.11 1.79 12.78
C GLU A 291 7.44 1.11 12.45
N ILE A 292 7.42 -0.12 11.91
CA ILE A 292 8.62 -0.84 11.49
C ILE A 292 9.37 -0.02 10.44
N ALA A 293 8.68 0.39 9.37
CA ALA A 293 9.27 1.15 8.27
C ALA A 293 9.84 2.50 8.74
N HIS A 294 9.14 3.19 9.66
CA HIS A 294 9.60 4.43 10.26
C HIS A 294 10.87 4.23 11.10
N ARG A 295 10.90 3.22 11.97
CA ARG A 295 12.08 2.88 12.79
C ARG A 295 13.29 2.53 11.94
N ILE A 296 13.12 1.77 10.85
CA ILE A 296 14.21 1.47 9.90
C ILE A 296 14.72 2.77 9.26
N ARG A 297 13.82 3.60 8.74
CA ARG A 297 14.16 4.86 8.07
C ARG A 297 14.96 5.81 8.96
N THR A 298 14.62 5.88 10.25
CA THR A 298 15.23 6.80 11.22
C THR A 298 16.41 6.20 11.98
N SER A 299 16.74 4.93 11.73
CA SER A 299 17.86 4.24 12.34
C SER A 299 19.19 4.86 11.88
N ARG A 300 20.08 5.10 12.83
CA ARG A 300 21.48 5.49 12.57
C ARG A 300 22.32 4.21 12.69
N VAL A 301 22.83 3.73 11.56
CA VAL A 301 23.74 2.58 11.45
C VAL A 301 25.10 3.10 11.06
#